data_685e9d71f7ff1ad079af6ae3eaf7f4c6
#
_entry.id   685e9d71f7ff1ad079af6ae3eaf7f4c6
#
_cell.length_a   1.000
_cell.length_b   1.000
_cell.length_c   1.000
_cell.angle_alpha   90.00
_cell.angle_beta   90.00
_cell.angle_gamma   90.00
#
_symmetry.space_group_name_H-M   'P 1'
#
loop_
_entity.id
_entity.type
_entity.pdbx_description
1 polymer ?
#
loop_
_entity_poly.entity_id
_entity_poly.type
_entity_poly.pdbx_seq_one_letter_code
_entity_poly.pdbx_strand_id
1 'polypeptide(L)'
;ASLLKPSEAGTAWLSGRVRERLMLLFVRIVRGGIFWRSGQTKVVEGSWFTLNDTTVELFRSEYAGVPLPAEWAAPLASAAEHILPALLLAGLFTRASAFGLLVMTLVIQFFVYPDAWWPEHSLWVALALILIVRGGGMFSLDALLVRRARG
;
A
#
# COMPACT_ATOMS: atom_id res chain seq x y z
N ALA A 1 -37.05 5.81 -29.24
CA ALA A 1 -36.68 5.36 -27.91
C ALA A 1 -35.47 4.44 -28.04
N SER A 2 -34.28 4.98 -27.84
CA SER A 2 -33.02 4.20 -27.82
C SER A 2 -33.06 3.30 -26.60
N LEU A 3 -33.36 2.04 -26.81
CA LEU A 3 -33.14 1.01 -25.80
C LEU A 3 -31.61 0.83 -25.66
N LEU A 4 -31.01 1.53 -24.74
CA LEU A 4 -29.64 1.26 -24.32
C LEU A 4 -29.56 -0.22 -23.98
N LYS A 5 -28.63 -0.94 -24.62
CA LYS A 5 -28.42 -2.34 -24.32
C LYS A 5 -28.14 -2.50 -22.83
N PRO A 6 -28.65 -3.53 -22.14
CA PRO A 6 -28.44 -3.72 -20.70
C PRO A 6 -26.98 -3.67 -20.26
N SER A 7 -26.04 -4.05 -21.15
CA SER A 7 -24.60 -3.97 -20.95
C SER A 7 -24.09 -2.53 -20.84
N GLU A 8 -24.65 -1.60 -21.60
CA GLU A 8 -24.23 -0.18 -21.60
C GLU A 8 -24.73 0.55 -20.34
N ALA A 9 -25.94 0.24 -19.89
CA ALA A 9 -26.47 0.74 -18.63
C ALA A 9 -25.67 0.21 -17.43
N GLY A 10 -25.28 -1.05 -17.44
CA GLY A 10 -24.44 -1.67 -16.41
C GLY A 10 -23.04 -1.07 -16.34
N THR A 11 -22.41 -0.84 -17.48
CA THR A 11 -21.07 -0.21 -17.52
C THR A 11 -21.11 1.26 -17.12
N ALA A 12 -22.13 2.01 -17.53
CA ALA A 12 -22.34 3.40 -17.09
C ALA A 12 -22.60 3.47 -15.58
N TRP A 13 -23.29 2.48 -15.02
CA TRP A 13 -23.51 2.40 -13.57
C TRP A 13 -22.19 2.07 -12.83
N LEU A 14 -21.37 1.15 -13.34
CA LEU A 14 -20.08 0.79 -12.75
C LEU A 14 -19.05 1.93 -12.81
N SER A 15 -19.07 2.76 -13.84
CA SER A 15 -18.16 3.88 -14.00
C SER A 15 -18.55 5.14 -13.21
N GLY A 16 -19.61 5.10 -12.42
CA GLY A 16 -20.04 6.23 -11.62
C GLY A 16 -19.01 6.64 -10.55
N ARG A 17 -18.85 7.95 -10.35
CA ARG A 17 -17.84 8.53 -9.44
C ARG A 17 -17.88 7.98 -8.01
N VAL A 18 -19.06 7.67 -7.48
CA VAL A 18 -19.21 7.13 -6.12
C VAL A 18 -18.63 5.71 -6.02
N ARG A 19 -18.91 4.89 -7.03
CA ARG A 19 -18.40 3.51 -7.08
C ARG A 19 -16.90 3.44 -7.26
N GLU A 20 -16.34 4.29 -8.10
CA GLU A 20 -14.89 4.44 -8.22
C GLU A 20 -14.25 4.82 -6.88
N ARG A 21 -14.85 5.71 -6.13
CA ARG A 21 -14.38 6.16 -4.82
C ARG A 21 -14.44 5.06 -3.76
N LEU A 22 -15.48 4.23 -3.80
CA LEU A 22 -15.58 3.03 -2.96
C LEU A 22 -14.51 2.01 -3.33
N MET A 23 -14.25 1.82 -4.62
CA MET A 23 -13.17 0.97 -5.10
C MET A 23 -11.80 1.46 -4.60
N LEU A 24 -11.52 2.75 -4.69
CA LEU A 24 -10.27 3.33 -4.21
C LEU A 24 -10.10 3.17 -2.70
N LEU A 25 -11.17 3.33 -1.93
CA LEU A 25 -11.17 3.04 -0.49
C LEU A 25 -10.83 1.57 -0.22
N PHE A 26 -11.43 0.66 -0.95
CA PHE A 26 -11.15 -0.77 -0.83
C PHE A 26 -9.70 -1.10 -1.18
N VAL A 27 -9.18 -0.56 -2.26
CA VAL A 27 -7.76 -0.73 -2.66
C VAL A 27 -6.81 -0.23 -1.57
N ARG A 28 -7.12 0.92 -0.94
CA ARG A 28 -6.34 1.44 0.18
C ARG A 28 -6.34 0.50 1.37
N ILE A 29 -7.51 -0.04 1.73
CA ILE A 29 -7.65 -0.99 2.86
C ILE A 29 -6.85 -2.26 2.58
N VAL A 30 -6.98 -2.83 1.39
CA VAL A 30 -6.25 -4.05 1.01
C VAL A 30 -4.74 -3.80 1.01
N ARG A 31 -4.29 -2.77 0.32
CA ARG A 31 -2.86 -2.46 0.20
C ARG A 31 -2.24 -2.08 1.54
N GLY A 32 -2.91 -1.22 2.30
CA GLY A 32 -2.47 -0.83 3.63
C GLY A 32 -2.48 -2.01 4.60
N GLY A 33 -3.51 -2.82 4.56
CA GLY A 33 -3.65 -4.01 5.42
C GLY A 33 -2.55 -5.06 5.18
N ILE A 34 -2.16 -5.30 3.94
CA ILE A 34 -1.06 -6.21 3.59
C ILE A 34 0.23 -5.79 4.30
N PHE A 35 0.63 -4.52 4.13
CA PHE A 35 1.88 -4.03 4.72
C PHE A 35 1.80 -3.81 6.22
N TRP A 36 0.66 -3.39 6.75
CA TRP A 36 0.46 -3.31 8.19
C TRP A 36 0.65 -4.67 8.87
N ARG A 37 0.03 -5.71 8.33
CA ARG A 37 0.19 -7.07 8.85
C ARG A 37 1.63 -7.56 8.73
N SER A 38 2.30 -7.25 7.64
CA SER A 38 3.73 -7.55 7.47
C SER A 38 4.57 -6.85 8.54
N GLY A 39 4.31 -5.56 8.80
CA GLY A 39 5.00 -4.79 9.83
C GLY A 39 4.79 -5.38 11.23
N GLN A 40 3.57 -5.84 11.55
CA GLN A 40 3.27 -6.45 12.85
C GLN A 40 4.07 -7.72 13.13
N THR A 41 4.47 -8.45 12.09
CA THR A 41 5.33 -9.65 12.27
C THR A 41 6.75 -9.31 12.69
N LYS A 42 7.19 -8.07 12.54
CA LYS A 42 8.57 -7.62 12.79
C LYS A 42 8.80 -7.05 14.19
N VAL A 43 7.75 -6.76 14.91
CA VAL A 43 7.82 -6.15 16.24
C VAL A 43 7.40 -7.14 17.33
N VAL A 44 7.86 -6.87 18.55
CA VAL A 44 7.43 -7.62 19.73
C VAL A 44 5.92 -7.43 19.93
N GLU A 45 5.21 -8.51 20.24
CA GLU A 45 3.78 -8.48 20.49
C GLU A 45 3.43 -7.42 21.55
N GLY A 46 2.45 -6.59 21.25
CA GLY A 46 2.03 -5.49 22.12
C GLY A 46 2.90 -4.23 22.03
N SER A 47 3.99 -4.23 21.25
CA SER A 47 4.77 -3.05 20.95
C SER A 47 4.48 -2.53 19.54
N TRP A 48 4.82 -1.25 19.29
CA TRP A 48 4.69 -0.62 17.98
C TRP A 48 6.02 -0.52 17.23
N PHE A 49 7.13 -0.41 17.96
CA PHE A 49 8.42 -0.07 17.39
C PHE A 49 9.57 -0.97 17.87
N THR A 50 9.35 -1.84 18.83
CA THR A 50 10.40 -2.74 19.33
C THR A 50 10.51 -3.96 18.42
N LEU A 51 11.62 -4.05 17.66
CA LEU A 51 11.89 -5.18 16.79
C LEU A 51 12.06 -6.46 17.62
N ASN A 52 11.54 -7.57 17.10
CA ASN A 52 11.83 -8.88 17.66
C ASN A 52 13.18 -9.41 17.15
N ASP A 53 13.78 -10.34 17.87
CA ASP A 53 15.10 -10.89 17.52
C ASP A 53 15.07 -11.65 16.19
N THR A 54 13.97 -12.31 15.89
CA THR A 54 13.76 -13.02 14.62
C THR A 54 13.83 -12.08 13.42
N THR A 55 13.34 -10.86 13.54
CA THR A 55 13.40 -9.86 12.46
C THR A 55 14.83 -9.48 12.12
N VAL A 56 15.66 -9.20 13.13
CA VAL A 56 17.06 -8.84 12.91
C VAL A 56 17.81 -9.99 12.22
N GLU A 57 17.58 -11.21 12.66
CA GLU A 57 18.18 -12.39 12.05
C GLU A 57 17.68 -12.61 10.60
N LEU A 58 16.40 -12.40 10.34
CA LEU A 58 15.83 -12.46 9.00
C LEU A 58 16.53 -11.48 8.04
N PHE A 59 16.80 -10.25 8.50
CA PHE A 59 17.50 -9.25 7.68
C PHE A 59 18.98 -9.57 7.47
N ARG A 60 19.61 -10.31 8.38
CA ARG A 60 20.97 -10.80 8.21
C ARG A 60 21.08 -11.98 7.26
N SER A 61 20.05 -12.80 7.15
CA SER A 61 19.99 -14.01 6.33
C SER A 61 19.24 -13.82 5.02
N GLU A 62 17.92 -13.85 5.03
CA GLU A 62 17.09 -13.81 3.82
C GLU A 62 17.14 -12.46 3.09
N TYR A 63 17.27 -11.38 3.83
CA TYR A 63 17.35 -10.01 3.27
C TYR A 63 18.79 -9.52 3.09
N ALA A 64 19.77 -10.42 3.15
CA ALA A 64 21.20 -10.07 2.99
C ALA A 64 21.53 -9.43 1.64
N GLY A 65 20.73 -9.66 0.60
CA GLY A 65 20.87 -9.04 -0.72
C GLY A 65 20.49 -7.57 -0.78
N VAL A 66 19.78 -7.05 0.21
CA VAL A 66 19.40 -5.62 0.27
C VAL A 66 20.67 -4.79 0.50
N PRO A 67 20.89 -3.70 -0.29
CA PRO A 67 22.14 -2.92 -0.24
C PRO A 67 22.21 -1.97 0.97
N LEU A 68 21.80 -2.44 2.14
CA LEU A 68 21.87 -1.75 3.43
C LEU A 68 22.22 -2.75 4.53
N PRO A 69 23.05 -2.36 5.55
CA PRO A 69 23.29 -3.21 6.72
C PRO A 69 21.98 -3.58 7.42
N ALA A 70 21.89 -4.80 7.95
CA ALA A 70 20.69 -5.30 8.63
C ALA A 70 20.26 -4.40 9.80
N GLU A 71 21.22 -3.83 10.50
CA GLU A 71 21.00 -2.93 11.64
C GLU A 71 20.26 -1.65 11.27
N TRP A 72 20.33 -1.23 10.00
CA TRP A 72 19.60 -0.09 9.44
C TRP A 72 18.36 -0.51 8.67
N ALA A 73 18.48 -1.58 7.89
CA ALA A 73 17.40 -2.05 7.03
C ALA A 73 16.20 -2.56 7.85
N ALA A 74 16.41 -3.30 8.91
CA ALA A 74 15.34 -3.85 9.73
C ALA A 74 14.48 -2.76 10.40
N PRO A 75 15.02 -1.78 11.14
CA PRO A 75 14.21 -0.71 11.72
C PRO A 75 13.56 0.19 10.68
N LEU A 76 14.25 0.50 9.58
CA LEU A 76 13.67 1.29 8.48
C LEU A 76 12.48 0.59 7.82
N ALA A 77 12.62 -0.69 7.52
CA ALA A 77 11.54 -1.49 6.95
C ALA A 77 10.35 -1.58 7.92
N SER A 78 10.59 -1.86 9.18
CA SER A 78 9.54 -1.90 10.21
C SER A 78 8.81 -0.57 10.33
N ALA A 79 9.52 0.55 10.41
CA ALA A 79 8.93 1.88 10.47
C ALA A 79 8.10 2.18 9.23
N ALA A 80 8.62 1.90 8.04
CA ALA A 80 7.90 2.12 6.78
C ALA A 80 6.64 1.24 6.67
N GLU A 81 6.70 -0.01 7.10
CA GLU A 81 5.55 -0.93 7.09
C GLU A 81 4.46 -0.59 8.11
N HIS A 82 4.71 0.29 9.05
CA HIS A 82 3.71 0.83 9.96
C HIS A 82 3.23 2.22 9.53
N ILE A 83 4.14 3.13 9.23
CA ILE A 83 3.84 4.53 8.91
C ILE A 83 3.12 4.64 7.56
N LEU A 84 3.66 4.05 6.49
CA LEU A 84 3.09 4.16 5.16
C LEU A 84 1.70 3.52 5.05
N PRO A 85 1.45 2.30 5.58
CA PRO A 85 0.11 1.75 5.61
C PRO A 85 -0.88 2.57 6.44
N ALA A 86 -0.47 3.12 7.59
CA ALA A 86 -1.32 3.96 8.42
C ALA A 86 -1.76 5.22 7.66
N LEU A 87 -0.83 5.90 6.97
CA LEU A 87 -1.13 7.05 6.11
C LEU A 87 -2.06 6.66 4.97
N LEU A 88 -1.83 5.50 4.36
CA LEU A 88 -2.64 4.99 3.26
C LEU A 88 -4.07 4.68 3.70
N LEU A 89 -4.24 4.02 4.85
CA LEU A 89 -5.56 3.71 5.44
C LEU A 89 -6.33 4.99 5.77
N ALA A 90 -5.67 5.98 6.35
CA ALA A 90 -6.26 7.29 6.62
C ALA A 90 -6.51 8.10 5.34
N GLY A 91 -5.82 7.77 4.25
CA GLY A 91 -5.87 8.54 3.00
C GLY A 91 -5.15 9.88 3.10
N LEU A 92 -4.12 9.96 3.92
CA LEU A 92 -3.26 11.13 4.05
C LEU A 92 -1.96 10.88 3.30
N PHE A 93 -1.55 11.85 2.45
CA PHE A 93 -0.40 11.69 1.54
C PHE A 93 -0.48 10.37 0.74
N THR A 94 -1.65 10.06 0.21
CA THR A 94 -1.95 8.75 -0.38
C THR A 94 -1.00 8.38 -1.51
N ARG A 95 -0.73 9.30 -2.43
CA ARG A 95 0.17 9.04 -3.57
C ARG A 95 1.61 8.81 -3.12
N ALA A 96 2.11 9.62 -2.20
CA ALA A 96 3.45 9.48 -1.66
C ALA A 96 3.60 8.18 -0.87
N SER A 97 2.61 7.82 -0.05
CA SER A 97 2.61 6.57 0.71
C SER A 97 2.53 5.35 -0.20
N ALA A 98 1.70 5.40 -1.24
CA ALA A 98 1.62 4.34 -2.24
C ALA A 98 2.93 4.18 -3.01
N PHE A 99 3.59 5.28 -3.35
CA PHE A 99 4.90 5.27 -3.98
C PHE A 99 5.97 4.65 -3.07
N GLY A 100 5.99 5.00 -1.78
CA GLY A 100 6.90 4.41 -0.80
C GLY A 100 6.71 2.90 -0.69
N LEU A 101 5.47 2.42 -0.63
CA LEU A 101 5.16 0.98 -0.63
C LEU A 101 5.49 0.30 -1.97
N LEU A 102 5.40 1.00 -3.08
CA LEU A 102 5.87 0.51 -4.38
C LEU A 102 7.38 0.28 -4.36
N VAL A 103 8.15 1.24 -3.88
CA VAL A 103 9.61 1.12 -3.75
C VAL A 103 9.97 -0.07 -2.86
N MET A 104 9.32 -0.23 -1.71
CA MET A 104 9.53 -1.40 -0.84
C MET A 104 9.25 -2.71 -1.57
N THR A 105 8.13 -2.79 -2.29
CA THR A 105 7.78 -3.98 -3.08
C THR A 105 8.85 -4.32 -4.10
N LEU A 106 9.36 -3.32 -4.82
CA LEU A 106 10.41 -3.52 -5.82
C LEU A 106 11.75 -3.93 -5.19
N VAL A 107 12.10 -3.38 -4.04
CA VAL A 107 13.29 -3.81 -3.29
C VAL A 107 13.17 -5.28 -2.89
N ILE A 108 12.04 -5.70 -2.35
CA ILE A 108 11.79 -7.10 -1.98
C ILE A 108 11.82 -7.99 -3.24
N GLN A 109 11.21 -7.54 -4.34
CA GLN A 109 11.19 -8.29 -5.59
C GLN A 109 12.58 -8.55 -6.15
N PHE A 110 13.42 -7.52 -6.22
CA PHE A 110 14.72 -7.63 -6.88
C PHE A 110 15.82 -8.20 -5.97
N PHE A 111 15.75 -7.97 -4.68
CA PHE A 111 16.83 -8.31 -3.75
C PHE A 111 16.53 -9.47 -2.80
N VAL A 112 15.26 -9.86 -2.66
CA VAL A 112 14.86 -10.87 -1.65
C VAL A 112 14.14 -12.05 -2.27
N TYR A 113 13.01 -11.81 -2.93
CA TYR A 113 12.14 -12.85 -3.47
C TYR A 113 11.82 -12.65 -4.97
N PRO A 114 12.78 -12.88 -5.88
CA PRO A 114 12.57 -12.68 -7.31
C PRO A 114 11.44 -13.53 -7.91
N ASP A 115 11.20 -14.72 -7.34
CA ASP A 115 10.18 -15.67 -7.81
C ASP A 115 8.76 -15.30 -7.37
N ALA A 116 8.61 -14.31 -6.50
CA ALA A 116 7.30 -13.87 -5.99
C ALA A 116 6.57 -12.89 -6.91
N TRP A 117 7.08 -12.61 -8.11
CA TRP A 117 6.47 -11.64 -9.02
C TRP A 117 5.04 -12.01 -9.38
N TRP A 118 4.82 -13.15 -9.99
CA TRP A 118 3.49 -13.58 -10.43
C TRP A 118 2.55 -13.94 -9.27
N PRO A 119 2.98 -14.65 -8.22
CA PRO A 119 2.09 -14.98 -7.11
C PRO A 119 1.62 -13.77 -6.29
N GLU A 120 2.48 -12.78 -6.10
CA GLU A 120 2.21 -11.71 -5.12
C GLU A 120 2.60 -10.31 -5.59
N HIS A 121 3.86 -10.07 -5.94
CA HIS A 121 4.40 -8.72 -6.08
C HIS A 121 3.81 -7.96 -7.27
N SER A 122 3.46 -8.63 -8.36
CA SER A 122 2.77 -8.00 -9.50
C SER A 122 1.43 -7.38 -9.09
N LEU A 123 0.68 -8.05 -8.24
CA LEU A 123 -0.59 -7.53 -7.69
C LEU A 123 -0.35 -6.34 -6.77
N TRP A 124 0.67 -6.40 -5.95
CA TRP A 124 1.03 -5.28 -5.06
C TRP A 124 1.47 -4.05 -5.84
N VAL A 125 2.21 -4.23 -6.92
CA VAL A 125 2.58 -3.15 -7.84
C VAL A 125 1.34 -2.56 -8.51
N ALA A 126 0.44 -3.39 -9.02
CA ALA A 126 -0.79 -2.94 -9.65
C ALA A 126 -1.65 -2.08 -8.71
N LEU A 127 -1.85 -2.51 -7.47
CA LEU A 127 -2.60 -1.75 -6.46
C LEU A 127 -1.92 -0.42 -6.14
N ALA A 128 -0.60 -0.41 -6.01
CA ALA A 128 0.15 0.81 -5.76
C ALA A 128 0.02 1.81 -6.92
N LEU A 129 0.12 1.35 -8.17
CA LEU A 129 -0.04 2.19 -9.36
C LEU A 129 -1.42 2.83 -9.44
N ILE A 130 -2.48 2.09 -9.13
CA ILE A 130 -3.84 2.63 -9.06
C ILE A 130 -3.90 3.82 -8.10
N LEU A 131 -3.34 3.68 -6.90
CA LEU A 131 -3.34 4.72 -5.87
C LEU A 131 -2.44 5.91 -6.22
N ILE A 132 -1.31 5.68 -6.88
CA ILE A 132 -0.42 6.75 -7.35
C ILE A 132 -1.12 7.60 -8.41
N VAL A 133 -1.77 6.96 -9.36
CA VAL A 133 -2.45 7.64 -10.47
C VAL A 133 -3.74 8.32 -10.00
N ARG A 134 -4.59 7.62 -9.26
CA ARG A 134 -5.93 8.09 -8.87
C ARG A 134 -5.97 8.83 -7.54
N GLY A 135 -4.99 8.61 -6.65
CA GLY A 135 -5.01 9.13 -5.29
C GLY A 135 -5.98 8.40 -4.37
N GLY A 136 -6.25 8.96 -3.19
CA GLY A 136 -7.04 8.31 -2.13
C GLY A 136 -8.56 8.35 -2.33
N GLY A 137 -9.04 9.13 -3.28
CA GLY A 137 -10.46 9.31 -3.53
C GLY A 137 -11.16 10.23 -2.51
N MET A 138 -12.48 10.31 -2.60
CA MET A 138 -13.32 11.21 -1.77
C MET A 138 -13.28 10.87 -0.28
N PHE A 139 -13.17 9.59 0.06
CA PHE A 139 -13.16 9.11 1.44
C PHE A 139 -11.74 9.09 2.01
N SER A 140 -11.02 10.20 1.87
CA SER A 140 -9.62 10.35 2.31
C SER A 140 -9.41 11.68 3.00
N LEU A 141 -8.43 11.74 3.90
CA LEU A 141 -8.02 13.02 4.52
C LEU A 141 -7.44 13.99 3.49
N ASP A 142 -6.78 13.51 2.45
CA ASP A 142 -6.30 14.33 1.33
C ASP A 142 -7.45 15.13 0.70
N ALA A 143 -8.58 14.45 0.44
CA ALA A 143 -9.76 15.11 -0.12
C ALA A 143 -10.37 16.15 0.81
N LEU A 144 -10.36 15.88 2.12
CA LEU A 144 -10.85 16.83 3.13
C LEU A 144 -9.97 18.08 3.21
N LEU A 145 -8.65 17.91 3.17
CA LEU A 145 -7.69 19.02 3.18
C LEU A 145 -7.83 19.91 1.95
N VAL A 146 -7.97 19.29 0.76
CA VAL A 146 -8.18 20.05 -0.49
C VAL A 146 -9.47 20.85 -0.45
N ARG A 147 -10.55 20.29 0.10
CA ARG A 147 -11.83 21.03 0.25
C ARG A 147 -11.69 22.24 1.17
N ARG A 148 -11.00 22.09 2.31
CA ARG A 148 -10.77 23.18 3.26
C ARG A 148 -9.89 24.28 2.68
N ALA A 149 -8.92 23.94 1.84
CA ALA A 149 -8.03 24.91 1.21
C ALA A 149 -8.71 25.74 0.10
N ARG A 150 -9.86 25.27 -0.42
CA ARG A 150 -10.62 25.94 -1.49
C ARG A 150 -11.82 26.75 -1.00
N GLY A 151 -12.20 26.63 0.25
CA GLY A 151 -13.27 27.39 0.91
C GLY A 151 -12.75 28.55 1.68
#